data_e296929d5503ba1ca38f96ee91f1bda0
#
_entry.id   e296929d5503ba1ca38f96ee91f1bda0
#
_cell.length_a   1.000
_cell.length_b   1.000
_cell.length_c   1.000
_cell.angle_alpha   90.00
_cell.angle_beta   90.00
_cell.angle_gamma   90.00
#
_symmetry.space_group_name_H-M   'P 1'
#
loop_
_entity.id
_entity.type
_entity.pdbx_description
1 polymer ?
#
loop_
_entity_poly.entity_id
_entity_poly.type
_entity_poly.pdbx_seq_one_letter_code
_entity_poly.pdbx_strand_id
1 'polypeptide(L)'
;MKHRHLTCFFFLTTIAAQAQVEEEFYRNKQLRLVISAGVGGGYDAYARTLARHIDRHIPGNPSAIVQNMPGGGSIKAANYLYNVAPRDGTVILGSHSAISTLPLTAP
;
A
#
# COMPACT_ATOMS: atom_id res chain seq x y z
N MET A 1 -34.97 -25.29 -20.11
CA MET A 1 -34.89 -23.90 -19.58
C MET A 1 -34.55 -23.77 -18.09
N LYS A 2 -34.11 -24.85 -17.43
CA LYS A 2 -33.85 -24.82 -15.97
C LYS A 2 -32.38 -24.69 -15.52
N HIS A 3 -31.42 -24.51 -16.44
CA HIS A 3 -29.98 -24.49 -16.07
C HIS A 3 -29.32 -23.11 -16.11
N ARG A 4 -30.05 -22.03 -16.47
CA ARG A 4 -29.46 -20.68 -16.56
C ARG A 4 -29.28 -19.95 -15.22
N HIS A 5 -30.00 -20.35 -14.20
CA HIS A 5 -29.94 -19.70 -12.89
C HIS A 5 -28.86 -20.30 -11.96
N LEU A 6 -28.41 -21.51 -12.22
CA LEU A 6 -27.40 -22.19 -11.41
C LEU A 6 -25.99 -21.64 -11.62
N THR A 7 -25.69 -21.21 -12.84
CA THR A 7 -24.36 -20.65 -13.21
C THR A 7 -24.11 -19.27 -12.60
N CYS A 8 -25.15 -18.46 -12.42
CA CYS A 8 -25.02 -17.13 -11.82
C CYS A 8 -24.79 -17.20 -10.30
N PHE A 9 -25.31 -18.23 -9.65
CA PHE A 9 -25.14 -18.43 -8.20
C PHE A 9 -23.72 -18.87 -7.82
N PHE A 10 -23.06 -19.60 -8.70
CA PHE A 10 -21.68 -20.07 -8.48
C PHE A 10 -20.65 -18.94 -8.61
N PHE A 11 -20.90 -17.93 -9.47
CA PHE A 11 -20.03 -16.77 -9.63
C PHE A 11 -20.08 -15.80 -8.44
N LEU A 12 -21.22 -15.66 -7.79
CA LEU A 12 -21.41 -14.79 -6.62
C LEU A 12 -20.69 -15.32 -5.36
N THR A 13 -20.58 -16.63 -5.21
CA THR A 13 -19.94 -17.24 -4.05
C THR A 13 -18.41 -17.11 -4.06
N THR A 14 -17.78 -17.07 -5.23
CA THR A 14 -16.32 -16.94 -5.35
C THR A 14 -15.83 -15.53 -5.00
N ILE A 15 -16.59 -14.48 -5.29
CA ILE A 15 -16.22 -13.09 -4.97
C ILE A 15 -16.26 -12.83 -3.46
N ALA A 16 -17.28 -13.39 -2.77
CA ALA A 16 -17.40 -13.25 -1.32
C ALA A 16 -16.27 -13.95 -0.56
N ALA A 17 -15.77 -15.08 -1.05
CA ALA A 17 -14.66 -15.80 -0.42
C ALA A 17 -13.32 -15.05 -0.50
N GLN A 18 -13.06 -14.33 -1.60
CA GLN A 18 -11.84 -13.52 -1.75
C GLN A 18 -11.82 -12.31 -0.81
N ALA A 19 -12.95 -11.63 -0.64
CA ALA A 19 -13.07 -10.49 0.28
C ALA A 19 -12.82 -10.89 1.75
N GLN A 20 -13.24 -12.08 2.15
CA GLN A 20 -13.02 -12.61 3.50
C GLN A 20 -11.55 -12.93 3.78
N VAL A 21 -10.81 -13.43 2.80
CA VAL A 21 -9.37 -13.72 2.93
C VAL A 21 -8.56 -12.44 3.10
N GLU A 22 -8.91 -11.38 2.37
CA GLU A 22 -8.25 -10.07 2.49
C GLU A 22 -8.51 -9.43 3.86
N GLU A 23 -9.75 -9.51 4.35
CA GLU A 23 -10.11 -8.99 5.68
C GLU A 23 -9.34 -9.70 6.79
N GLU A 24 -9.23 -11.02 6.72
CA GLU A 24 -8.49 -11.82 7.71
C GLU A 24 -7.00 -11.51 7.65
N PHE A 25 -6.44 -11.33 6.44
CA PHE A 25 -5.01 -11.02 6.27
C PHE A 25 -4.61 -9.71 6.94
N TYR A 26 -5.38 -8.63 6.74
CA TYR A 26 -5.05 -7.30 7.29
C TYR A 26 -5.52 -7.10 8.73
N ARG A 27 -6.33 -7.98 9.26
CA ARG A 27 -6.78 -7.91 10.66
C ARG A 27 -5.60 -7.94 11.63
N ASN A 28 -5.52 -6.95 12.50
CA ASN A 28 -4.41 -6.76 13.45
C ASN A 28 -3.03 -6.52 12.81
N LYS A 29 -2.97 -6.21 11.50
CA LYS A 29 -1.74 -5.78 10.84
C LYS A 29 -1.53 -4.28 10.97
N GLN A 30 -0.29 -3.87 10.76
CA GLN A 30 0.08 -2.47 10.69
C GLN A 30 0.66 -2.17 9.30
N LEU A 31 0.04 -1.22 8.61
CA LEU A 31 0.58 -0.68 7.36
C LEU A 31 1.65 0.35 7.68
N ARG A 32 2.75 0.28 6.95
CA ARG A 32 3.85 1.24 7.05
C ARG A 32 3.95 2.05 5.76
N LEU A 33 3.67 3.36 5.87
CA LEU A 33 3.87 4.29 4.78
C LEU A 33 5.28 4.88 4.89
N VAL A 34 6.21 4.37 4.10
CA VAL A 34 7.59 4.87 4.02
C VAL A 34 7.60 6.07 3.08
N ILE A 35 8.00 7.24 3.58
CA ILE A 35 8.01 8.48 2.82
C ILE A 35 9.45 8.93 2.61
N SER A 36 9.84 9.12 1.35
CA SER A 36 11.20 9.51 0.97
C SER A 36 11.53 10.99 1.23
N ALA A 37 10.71 11.69 1.99
CA ALA A 37 10.88 13.09 2.36
C ALA A 37 11.05 13.24 3.88
N GLY A 38 11.62 14.38 4.28
CA GLY A 38 11.72 14.76 5.70
C GLY A 38 10.37 15.08 6.32
N VAL A 39 10.36 15.13 7.65
CA VAL A 39 9.18 15.49 8.43
C VAL A 39 8.80 16.95 8.20
N GLY A 40 7.49 17.23 8.10
CA GLY A 40 6.93 18.58 7.97
C GLY A 40 6.83 19.12 6.55
N GLY A 41 7.28 18.37 5.54
CA GLY A 41 7.09 18.72 4.13
C GLY A 41 5.71 18.30 3.59
N GLY A 42 5.40 18.72 2.35
CA GLY A 42 4.12 18.39 1.70
C GLY A 42 3.88 16.88 1.60
N TYR A 43 4.85 16.10 1.21
CA TYR A 43 4.74 14.63 1.14
C TYR A 43 4.46 14.01 2.51
N ASP A 44 5.08 14.53 3.59
CA ASP A 44 4.82 14.08 4.95
C ASP A 44 3.38 14.40 5.39
N ALA A 45 2.91 15.61 5.09
CA ALA A 45 1.54 16.02 5.39
C ALA A 45 0.50 15.15 4.69
N TYR A 46 0.70 14.85 3.39
CA TYR A 46 -0.17 13.94 2.64
C TYR A 46 -0.16 12.52 3.22
N ALA A 47 1.02 12.00 3.53
CA ALA A 47 1.15 10.65 4.09
C ALA A 47 0.46 10.52 5.45
N ARG A 48 0.59 11.51 6.32
CA ARG A 48 -0.09 11.51 7.62
C ARG A 48 -1.60 11.65 7.49
N THR A 49 -2.07 12.41 6.51
CA THR A 49 -3.49 12.49 6.19
C THR A 49 -4.01 11.16 5.68
N LEU A 50 -3.29 10.51 4.76
CA LEU A 50 -3.64 9.19 4.27
C LEU A 50 -3.66 8.16 5.40
N ALA A 51 -2.62 8.13 6.26
CA ALA A 51 -2.52 7.19 7.36
C ALA A 51 -3.69 7.27 8.35
N ARG A 52 -4.27 8.47 8.54
CA ARG A 52 -5.43 8.66 9.43
C ARG A 52 -6.76 8.15 8.85
N HIS A 53 -6.79 7.85 7.56
CA HIS A 53 -8.04 7.55 6.87
C HIS A 53 -8.03 6.24 6.07
N ILE A 54 -6.86 5.68 5.78
CA ILE A 54 -6.71 4.52 4.91
C ILE A 54 -7.28 3.23 5.52
N ASP A 55 -7.24 3.12 6.84
CA ASP A 55 -7.72 1.97 7.60
C ASP A 55 -9.15 1.58 7.24
N ARG A 56 -10.05 2.57 7.17
CA ARG A 56 -11.47 2.36 6.85
C ARG A 56 -11.74 1.89 5.43
N HIS A 57 -10.75 1.97 4.54
CA HIS A 57 -10.85 1.60 3.13
C HIS A 57 -10.17 0.26 2.81
N ILE A 58 -9.53 -0.35 3.82
CA ILE A 58 -8.89 -1.65 3.67
C ILE A 58 -9.63 -2.67 4.53
N PRO A 59 -10.08 -3.80 3.96
CA PRO A 59 -10.69 -4.88 4.73
C PRO A 59 -9.78 -5.30 5.89
N GLY A 60 -10.35 -5.49 7.08
CA GLY A 60 -9.59 -5.82 8.29
C GLY A 60 -9.11 -4.60 9.09
N ASN A 61 -9.32 -3.39 8.60
CA ASN A 61 -9.02 -2.11 9.27
C ASN A 61 -7.60 -2.07 9.90
N PRO A 62 -6.53 -2.30 9.12
CA PRO A 62 -5.17 -2.28 9.65
C PRO A 62 -4.80 -0.88 10.15
N SER A 63 -4.06 -0.79 11.24
CA SER A 63 -3.49 0.48 11.65
C SER A 63 -2.45 0.97 10.62
N ALA A 64 -2.28 2.28 10.48
CA ALA A 64 -1.29 2.84 9.56
C ALA A 64 -0.34 3.80 10.27
N ILE A 65 0.96 3.66 10.00
CA ILE A 65 2.00 4.55 10.51
C ILE A 65 2.82 5.14 9.36
N VAL A 66 3.33 6.35 9.59
CA VAL A 66 4.24 7.03 8.65
C VAL A 66 5.67 6.94 9.15
N GLN A 67 6.57 6.50 8.29
CA GLN A 67 8.01 6.46 8.52
C GLN A 67 8.74 7.30 7.47
N ASN A 68 9.38 8.38 7.91
CA ASN A 68 10.18 9.21 7.02
C ASN A 68 11.57 8.57 6.77
N MET A 69 11.97 8.50 5.52
CA MET A 69 13.26 7.94 5.09
C MET A 69 13.85 8.81 3.97
N PRO A 70 14.26 10.05 4.28
CA PRO A 70 14.87 10.93 3.29
C PRO A 70 16.25 10.45 2.87
N GLY A 71 16.67 10.81 1.65
CA GLY A 71 18.02 10.58 1.15
C GLY A 71 18.08 10.17 -0.32
N GLY A 72 19.10 10.68 -1.02
CA GLY A 72 19.42 10.33 -2.39
C GLY A 72 18.27 10.51 -3.40
N GLY A 73 17.45 11.55 -3.26
CA GLY A 73 16.33 11.77 -4.19
C GLY A 73 15.32 10.62 -4.21
N SER A 74 15.05 9.98 -3.10
CA SER A 74 14.21 8.79 -2.90
C SER A 74 14.92 7.43 -3.08
N ILE A 75 16.16 7.39 -3.54
CA ILE A 75 16.90 6.14 -3.80
C ILE A 75 17.03 5.32 -2.52
N LYS A 76 17.30 5.96 -1.37
CA LYS A 76 17.41 5.27 -0.08
C LYS A 76 16.12 4.52 0.28
N ALA A 77 14.97 5.17 0.16
CA ALA A 77 13.69 4.56 0.48
C ALA A 77 13.30 3.47 -0.53
N ALA A 78 13.62 3.67 -1.82
CA ALA A 78 13.40 2.67 -2.86
C ALA A 78 14.26 1.40 -2.63
N ASN A 79 15.53 1.57 -2.30
CA ASN A 79 16.42 0.46 -1.96
C ASN A 79 15.94 -0.29 -0.71
N TYR A 80 15.46 0.42 0.29
CA TYR A 80 14.86 -0.19 1.46
C TYR A 80 13.64 -1.05 1.07
N LEU A 81 12.71 -0.49 0.29
CA LEU A 81 11.51 -1.21 -0.14
C LEU A 81 11.87 -2.47 -0.93
N TYR A 82 12.83 -2.37 -1.84
CA TYR A 82 13.21 -3.48 -2.72
C TYR A 82 13.98 -4.58 -2.00
N ASN A 83 14.94 -4.23 -1.13
CA ASN A 83 15.90 -5.19 -0.58
C ASN A 83 15.58 -5.64 0.86
N VAL A 84 14.84 -4.83 1.64
CA VAL A 84 14.71 -5.00 3.10
C VAL A 84 13.27 -5.16 3.56
N ALA A 85 12.35 -4.38 2.98
CA ALA A 85 10.95 -4.37 3.43
C ALA A 85 10.27 -5.72 3.22
N PRO A 86 9.33 -6.10 4.09
CA PRO A 86 8.46 -7.27 3.87
C PRO A 86 7.73 -7.15 2.52
N ARG A 87 7.62 -8.27 1.80
CA ARG A 87 6.93 -8.35 0.50
C ARG A 87 5.51 -8.91 0.63
N ASP A 88 4.87 -8.59 1.72
CA ASP A 88 3.55 -9.09 2.10
C ASP A 88 2.40 -8.08 1.92
N GLY A 89 2.67 -6.94 1.28
CA GLY A 89 1.67 -5.90 1.07
C GLY A 89 1.46 -4.96 2.26
N THR A 90 2.25 -5.05 3.34
CA THR A 90 2.13 -4.19 4.52
C THR A 90 2.97 -2.91 4.45
N VAL A 91 3.84 -2.77 3.44
CA VAL A 91 4.70 -1.60 3.26
C VAL A 91 4.39 -0.89 1.95
N ILE A 92 4.13 0.41 2.03
CA ILE A 92 3.82 1.28 0.90
C ILE A 92 4.89 2.39 0.86
N LEU A 93 5.44 2.67 -0.33
CA LEU A 93 6.40 3.75 -0.53
C LEU A 93 5.75 4.97 -1.17
N GLY A 94 5.90 6.13 -0.51
CA GLY A 94 5.66 7.45 -1.10
C GLY A 94 6.98 8.07 -1.54
N SER A 95 7.28 8.02 -2.83
CA SER A 95 8.51 8.58 -3.41
C SER A 95 8.28 9.93 -4.09
N HIS A 96 9.36 10.70 -4.27
CA HIS A 96 9.34 11.87 -5.14
C HIS A 96 9.14 11.44 -6.60
N SER A 97 8.46 12.26 -7.38
CA SER A 97 8.23 12.01 -8.81
C SER A 97 9.54 11.90 -9.61
N ALA A 98 10.60 12.59 -9.18
CA ALA A 98 11.90 12.55 -9.82
C ALA A 98 12.54 11.15 -9.88
N ILE A 99 12.15 10.21 -9.03
CA ILE A 99 12.72 8.85 -9.04
C ILE A 99 12.49 8.13 -10.36
N SER A 100 11.37 8.40 -11.02
CA SER A 100 11.03 7.79 -12.31
C SER A 100 11.88 8.31 -13.46
N THR A 101 12.46 9.50 -13.32
CA THR A 101 13.30 10.14 -14.35
C THR A 101 14.79 9.96 -14.09
N LEU A 102 15.20 9.49 -12.92
CA LEU A 102 16.62 9.29 -12.57
C LEU A 102 17.41 8.47 -13.60
N PRO A 103 16.89 7.35 -14.15
CA PRO A 103 17.61 6.59 -15.19
C PRO A 103 17.88 7.38 -16.48
N LEU A 104 17.10 8.44 -16.73
CA LEU A 104 17.22 9.27 -17.93
C LEU A 104 18.14 10.48 -17.72
N THR A 105 18.39 10.85 -16.46
CA THR A 105 19.16 12.07 -16.10
C THR A 105 20.49 11.77 -15.43
N ALA A 106 20.73 10.53 -15.01
CA ALA A 106 22.02 10.11 -14.49
C ALA A 106 23.03 9.91 -15.63
N PRO A 107 24.24 10.47 -15.54
CA PRO A 107 25.30 10.27 -16.53
C PRO A 107 25.77 8.82 -16.60
#